data_ae1027e15d2774713178ba8950013735
#
_entry.id   ae1027e15d2774713178ba8950013735
#
_cell.length_a   1.000
_cell.length_b   1.000
_cell.length_c   1.000
_cell.angle_alpha   90.00
_cell.angle_beta   90.00
_cell.angle_gamma   90.00
#
_symmetry.space_group_name_H-M   'P 1'
#
loop_
_entity.id
_entity.type
_entity.pdbx_description
1 polymer ?
#
loop_
_entity_poly.entity_id
_entity_poly.type
_entity_poly.pdbx_seq_one_letter_code
_entity_poly.pdbx_strand_id
1 'polypeptide(L)'
;QQTLRDKWLNDYDTIIIDEAHERSLNIDFLLGFLKKLLTKRPDLKVIITSATIDTEKFSAHFDDAPIINVSGRSYPVTTHYRPPEEMGIDLEEAIVRAVDEFYRIKKTGDVLVFLPGEREINDTIDR
;
A
#
# COMPACT_ATOMS: atom_id res chain seq x y z
N GLN A 1 12.98 4.62 -16.64
CA GLN A 1 13.56 4.82 -17.98
C GLN A 1 14.12 6.23 -18.17
N GLN A 2 13.50 7.28 -17.66
CA GLN A 2 14.00 8.66 -17.75
C GLN A 2 15.33 8.88 -17.04
N THR A 3 15.55 8.27 -15.87
CA THR A 3 16.81 8.33 -15.12
C THR A 3 18.02 7.78 -15.88
N LEU A 4 17.79 6.95 -16.90
CA LEU A 4 18.85 6.44 -17.79
C LEU A 4 19.24 7.44 -18.88
N ARG A 5 18.35 8.38 -19.24
CA ARG A 5 18.57 9.39 -20.28
C ARG A 5 19.05 10.73 -19.71
N ASP A 6 18.48 11.13 -18.57
CA ASP A 6 18.88 12.33 -17.82
C ASP A 6 19.27 11.94 -16.39
N LYS A 7 20.57 11.75 -16.18
CA LYS A 7 21.14 11.35 -14.87
C LYS A 7 20.95 12.40 -13.79
N TRP A 8 20.67 13.64 -14.16
CA TRP A 8 20.58 14.75 -13.23
C TRP A 8 19.15 15.21 -12.99
N LEU A 9 18.19 14.69 -13.76
CA LEU A 9 16.78 15.09 -13.71
C LEU A 9 16.62 16.61 -13.79
N ASN A 10 17.37 17.25 -14.73
CA ASN A 10 17.46 18.71 -14.80
C ASN A 10 16.14 19.41 -15.10
N ASP A 11 15.21 18.71 -15.75
CA ASP A 11 13.90 19.25 -16.09
C ASP A 11 12.93 19.27 -14.88
N TYR A 12 13.37 18.76 -13.72
CA TYR A 12 12.53 18.64 -12.53
C TYR A 12 13.15 19.36 -11.35
N ASP A 13 12.32 20.03 -10.56
CA ASP A 13 12.67 20.66 -9.28
C ASP A 13 12.15 19.83 -8.07
N THR A 14 11.19 18.96 -8.33
CA THR A 14 10.54 18.13 -7.30
C THR A 14 10.28 16.73 -7.83
N ILE A 15 10.61 15.72 -7.04
CA ILE A 15 10.33 14.30 -7.32
C ILE A 15 9.42 13.77 -6.21
N ILE A 16 8.37 13.08 -6.60
CA ILE A 16 7.45 12.40 -5.67
C ILE A 16 7.56 10.90 -5.89
N ILE A 17 7.85 10.15 -4.83
CA ILE A 17 7.75 8.69 -4.79
C ILE A 17 6.52 8.34 -3.98
N ASP A 18 5.51 7.82 -4.66
CA ASP A 18 4.26 7.41 -4.04
C ASP A 18 4.27 5.93 -3.68
N GLU A 19 3.53 5.56 -2.63
CA GLU A 19 3.37 4.18 -2.16
C GLU A 19 4.72 3.46 -1.89
N ALA A 20 5.69 4.17 -1.31
CA ALA A 20 7.04 3.65 -1.08
C ALA A 20 7.10 2.39 -0.20
N HIS A 21 6.02 2.10 0.55
CA HIS A 21 5.89 0.89 1.36
C HIS A 21 5.77 -0.41 0.54
N GLU A 22 5.42 -0.34 -0.74
CA GLU A 22 5.39 -1.52 -1.62
C GLU A 22 6.77 -2.16 -1.80
N ARG A 23 7.85 -1.41 -1.53
CA ARG A 23 9.23 -1.89 -1.54
C ARG A 23 9.58 -2.71 -2.77
N SER A 24 9.04 -2.33 -3.93
CA SER A 24 9.46 -2.96 -5.19
C SER A 24 10.93 -2.68 -5.48
N LEU A 25 11.57 -3.56 -6.24
CA LEU A 25 12.97 -3.38 -6.65
C LEU A 25 13.22 -2.02 -7.32
N ASN A 26 12.24 -1.53 -8.07
CA ASN A 26 12.31 -0.22 -8.72
C ASN A 26 12.29 0.92 -7.71
N ILE A 27 11.46 0.84 -6.67
CA ILE A 27 11.39 1.83 -5.59
C ILE A 27 12.70 1.86 -4.83
N ASP A 28 13.22 0.71 -4.40
CA ASP A 28 14.49 0.64 -3.66
C ASP A 28 15.67 1.17 -4.48
N PHE A 29 15.71 0.88 -5.79
CA PHE A 29 16.70 1.46 -6.69
C PHE A 29 16.57 2.98 -6.78
N LEU A 30 15.36 3.50 -6.94
CA LEU A 30 15.10 4.95 -7.02
C LEU A 30 15.48 5.67 -5.74
N LEU A 31 15.18 5.11 -4.57
CA LEU A 31 15.57 5.69 -3.27
C LEU A 31 17.10 5.81 -3.16
N GLY A 32 17.84 4.75 -3.51
CA GLY A 32 19.30 4.78 -3.51
C GLY A 32 19.89 5.75 -4.54
N PHE A 33 19.27 5.85 -5.72
CA PHE A 33 19.65 6.80 -6.76
C PHE A 33 19.40 8.25 -6.30
N LEU A 34 18.23 8.56 -5.75
CA LEU A 34 17.87 9.90 -5.29
C LEU A 34 18.76 10.36 -4.13
N LYS A 35 19.10 9.49 -3.19
CA LYS A 35 20.04 9.84 -2.12
C LYS A 35 21.38 10.32 -2.68
N LYS A 36 21.91 9.64 -3.70
CA LYS A 36 23.15 10.06 -4.38
C LYS A 36 22.94 11.33 -5.20
N LEU A 37 21.78 11.50 -5.82
CA LEU A 37 21.49 12.68 -6.63
C LEU A 37 21.41 13.95 -5.77
N LEU A 38 20.80 13.87 -4.59
CA LEU A 38 20.64 15.00 -3.68
C LEU A 38 21.98 15.59 -3.22
N THR A 39 23.06 14.80 -3.15
CA THR A 39 24.41 15.33 -2.87
C THR A 39 24.93 16.26 -3.98
N LYS A 40 24.37 16.14 -5.18
CA LYS A 40 24.76 16.88 -6.38
C LYS A 40 23.74 17.95 -6.80
N ARG A 41 22.49 17.74 -6.40
CA ARG A 41 21.34 18.57 -6.65
C ARG A 41 20.68 18.98 -5.32
N PRO A 42 21.31 19.83 -4.50
CA PRO A 42 20.74 20.28 -3.22
C PRO A 42 19.48 21.15 -3.39
N ASP A 43 19.22 21.62 -4.59
CA ASP A 43 18.01 22.34 -5.00
C ASP A 43 16.81 21.42 -5.22
N LEU A 44 17.04 20.13 -5.51
CA LEU A 44 15.98 19.16 -5.81
C LEU A 44 15.23 18.77 -4.53
N LYS A 45 13.91 18.81 -4.61
CA LYS A 45 13.03 18.38 -3.51
C LYS A 45 12.57 16.95 -3.76
N VAL A 46 12.57 16.14 -2.71
CA VAL A 46 12.07 14.76 -2.76
C VAL A 46 10.96 14.62 -1.72
N ILE A 47 9.82 14.13 -2.16
CA ILE A 47 8.67 13.81 -1.32
C ILE A 47 8.44 12.31 -1.43
N ILE A 48 8.34 11.63 -0.29
CA ILE A 48 8.07 10.19 -0.23
C ILE A 48 6.77 10.00 0.53
N THR A 49 5.78 9.36 -0.09
CA THR A 49 4.55 8.99 0.59
C THR A 49 4.55 7.49 0.93
N SER A 50 3.98 7.15 2.06
CA SER A 50 3.90 5.77 2.54
C SER A 50 2.67 5.60 3.43
N ALA A 51 1.96 4.49 3.28
CA ALA A 51 0.81 4.15 4.13
C ALA A 51 1.18 3.39 5.41
N THR A 52 2.46 3.04 5.60
CA THR A 52 2.90 2.18 6.71
C THR A 52 3.91 2.85 7.63
N ILE A 53 4.24 2.14 8.71
CA ILE A 53 5.08 2.52 9.87
C ILE A 53 6.56 2.74 9.53
N ASP A 54 7.00 2.46 8.30
CA ASP A 54 8.42 2.55 7.91
C ASP A 54 8.93 3.98 7.63
N THR A 55 8.16 5.00 7.98
CA THR A 55 8.53 6.41 7.77
C THR A 55 9.84 6.79 8.44
N GLU A 56 10.14 6.23 9.61
CA GLU A 56 11.40 6.47 10.32
C GLU A 56 12.62 5.95 9.55
N LYS A 57 12.49 4.81 8.87
CA LYS A 57 13.56 4.26 8.02
C LYS A 57 13.84 5.14 6.81
N PHE A 58 12.79 5.71 6.20
CA PHE A 58 12.95 6.66 5.11
C PHE A 58 13.58 7.96 5.58
N SER A 59 13.13 8.48 6.74
CA SER A 59 13.72 9.66 7.36
C SER A 59 15.23 9.47 7.59
N ALA A 60 15.63 8.42 8.28
CA ALA A 60 17.04 8.10 8.52
C ALA A 60 17.84 7.87 7.21
N HIS A 61 17.22 7.29 6.19
CA HIS A 61 17.88 7.11 4.89
C HIS A 61 18.18 8.44 4.22
N PHE A 62 17.35 9.47 4.40
CA PHE A 62 17.51 10.81 3.84
C PHE A 62 17.95 11.84 4.89
N ASP A 63 18.94 11.48 5.70
CA ASP A 63 19.62 12.36 6.64
C ASP A 63 18.66 13.07 7.63
N ASP A 64 17.79 12.25 8.24
CA ASP A 64 16.75 12.66 9.19
C ASP A 64 15.74 13.65 8.59
N ALA A 65 15.33 13.38 7.35
CA ALA A 65 14.30 14.15 6.65
C ALA A 65 13.02 14.26 7.51
N PRO A 66 12.35 15.41 7.54
CA PRO A 66 11.16 15.62 8.35
C PRO A 66 10.02 14.69 7.94
N ILE A 67 9.32 14.14 8.94
CA ILE A 67 8.14 13.29 8.76
C ILE A 67 6.89 14.12 8.99
N ILE A 68 5.99 14.12 8.01
CA ILE A 68 4.67 14.76 8.13
C ILE A 68 3.62 13.67 8.21
N ASN A 69 3.00 13.53 9.38
CA ASN A 69 1.91 12.59 9.58
C ASN A 69 0.57 13.24 9.24
N VAL A 70 -0.11 12.69 8.25
CA VAL A 70 -1.46 13.12 7.87
C VAL A 70 -2.46 12.07 8.35
N SER A 71 -3.18 12.35 9.43
CA SER A 71 -4.26 11.50 9.90
C SER A 71 -5.56 11.87 9.16
N GLY A 72 -6.08 10.93 8.39
CA GLY A 72 -7.42 11.03 7.82
C GLY A 72 -8.50 10.72 8.87
N ARG A 73 -9.73 11.24 8.67
CA ARG A 73 -10.88 10.76 9.44
C ARG A 73 -11.20 9.35 8.98
N SER A 74 -11.01 8.36 9.87
CA SER A 74 -11.42 6.98 9.63
C SER A 74 -12.86 6.78 10.13
N TYR A 75 -13.64 6.03 9.37
CA TYR A 75 -14.92 5.52 9.86
C TYR A 75 -14.67 4.44 10.92
N PRO A 76 -15.61 4.24 11.88
CA PRO A 76 -15.49 3.14 12.84
C PRO A 76 -15.39 1.80 12.13
N VAL A 77 -14.38 1.01 12.49
CA VAL A 77 -14.15 -0.34 11.95
C VAL A 77 -14.32 -1.34 13.08
N THR A 78 -15.15 -2.35 12.83
CA THR A 78 -15.30 -3.51 13.73
C THR A 78 -14.68 -4.71 13.05
N THR A 79 -13.70 -5.34 13.69
CA THR A 79 -13.05 -6.54 13.17
C THR A 79 -13.72 -7.79 13.73
N HIS A 80 -14.11 -8.72 12.85
CA HIS A 80 -14.63 -10.04 13.19
C HIS A 80 -13.66 -11.10 12.66
N TYR A 81 -13.05 -11.87 13.55
CA TYR A 81 -12.15 -12.96 13.17
C TYR A 81 -12.95 -14.28 13.15
N ARG A 82 -12.98 -14.95 12.00
CA ARG A 82 -13.78 -16.17 11.77
C ARG A 82 -13.05 -17.11 10.81
N PRO A 83 -12.07 -17.87 11.29
CA PRO A 83 -11.32 -18.78 10.44
C PRO A 83 -12.20 -19.95 9.98
N PRO A 84 -12.18 -20.31 8.67
CA PRO A 84 -12.96 -21.41 8.11
C PRO A 84 -12.70 -22.77 8.81
N GLU A 85 -11.46 -22.99 9.22
CA GLU A 85 -11.02 -24.22 9.90
C GLU A 85 -11.79 -24.48 11.21
N GLU A 86 -12.06 -23.44 11.99
CA GLU A 86 -12.83 -23.55 13.23
C GLU A 86 -14.31 -23.79 12.96
N MET A 87 -14.78 -23.43 11.78
CA MET A 87 -16.17 -23.63 11.36
C MET A 87 -16.39 -24.97 10.67
N GLY A 88 -15.31 -25.69 10.30
CA GLY A 88 -15.37 -26.97 9.60
C GLY A 88 -15.94 -26.87 8.17
N ILE A 89 -15.76 -25.73 7.52
CA ILE A 89 -16.25 -25.41 6.18
C ILE A 89 -15.11 -25.00 5.26
N ASP A 90 -15.32 -25.05 3.96
CA ASP A 90 -14.34 -24.53 2.98
C ASP A 90 -14.33 -22.99 2.95
N LEU A 91 -13.31 -22.44 2.28
CA LEU A 91 -13.11 -20.99 2.21
C LEU A 91 -14.27 -20.28 1.52
N GLU A 92 -14.75 -20.84 0.41
CA GLU A 92 -15.82 -20.28 -0.40
C GLU A 92 -17.13 -20.23 0.40
N GLU A 93 -17.46 -21.28 1.13
CA GLU A 93 -18.63 -21.30 2.02
C GLU A 93 -18.50 -20.30 3.16
N ALA A 94 -17.29 -20.14 3.73
CA ALA A 94 -17.04 -19.15 4.77
C ALA A 94 -17.26 -17.71 4.25
N ILE A 95 -16.86 -17.43 3.00
CA ILE A 95 -17.06 -16.13 2.35
C ILE A 95 -18.56 -15.87 2.18
N VAL A 96 -19.29 -16.82 1.60
CA VAL A 96 -20.75 -16.69 1.40
C VAL A 96 -21.46 -16.42 2.73
N ARG A 97 -21.13 -17.17 3.77
CA ARG A 97 -21.72 -16.97 5.11
C ARG A 97 -21.38 -15.58 5.69
N ALA A 98 -20.14 -15.11 5.50
CA ALA A 98 -19.73 -13.79 5.97
C ALA A 98 -20.48 -12.66 5.23
N VAL A 99 -20.68 -12.79 3.92
CA VAL A 99 -21.47 -11.86 3.11
C VAL A 99 -22.93 -11.85 3.54
N ASP A 100 -23.53 -13.03 3.74
CA ASP A 100 -24.91 -13.16 4.21
C ASP A 100 -25.09 -12.54 5.60
N GLU A 101 -24.14 -12.77 6.50
CA GLU A 101 -24.16 -12.15 7.82
C GLU A 101 -24.09 -10.62 7.73
N PHE A 102 -23.20 -10.10 6.89
CA PHE A 102 -23.09 -8.65 6.67
C PHE A 102 -24.42 -8.05 6.24
N TYR A 103 -25.10 -8.65 5.25
CA TYR A 103 -26.38 -8.15 4.75
C TYR A 103 -27.56 -8.34 5.74
N ARG A 104 -27.47 -9.29 6.67
CA ARG A 104 -28.44 -9.40 7.77
C ARG A 104 -28.28 -8.27 8.79
N ILE A 105 -27.04 -7.83 9.03
CA ILE A 105 -26.73 -6.78 10.01
C ILE A 105 -26.89 -5.39 9.39
N LYS A 106 -26.35 -5.22 8.18
CA LYS A 106 -26.44 -3.95 7.43
C LYS A 106 -27.14 -4.22 6.10
N LYS A 107 -28.28 -3.60 5.93
CA LYS A 107 -29.10 -3.79 4.70
C LYS A 107 -28.55 -3.06 3.47
N THR A 108 -27.50 -2.28 3.60
CA THR A 108 -26.89 -1.46 2.53
C THR A 108 -25.38 -1.38 2.72
N GLY A 109 -24.66 -1.32 1.61
CA GLY A 109 -23.21 -1.19 1.55
C GLY A 109 -22.59 -2.16 0.56
N ASP A 110 -21.32 -1.96 0.26
CA ASP A 110 -20.55 -2.80 -0.64
C ASP A 110 -19.67 -3.76 0.17
N VAL A 111 -19.35 -4.91 -0.42
CA VAL A 111 -18.46 -5.90 0.17
C VAL A 111 -17.27 -6.09 -0.76
N LEU A 112 -16.07 -5.97 -0.23
CA LEU A 112 -14.83 -6.25 -0.94
C LEU A 112 -14.15 -7.46 -0.30
N VAL A 113 -13.93 -8.50 -1.12
CA VAL A 113 -13.31 -9.76 -0.70
C VAL A 113 -11.92 -9.85 -1.32
N PHE A 114 -10.89 -10.04 -0.49
CA PHE A 114 -9.53 -10.27 -0.93
C PHE A 114 -9.21 -11.75 -0.90
N LEU A 115 -8.76 -12.28 -2.04
CA LEU A 115 -8.40 -13.67 -2.22
C LEU A 115 -6.97 -13.78 -2.78
N PRO A 116 -6.25 -14.90 -2.56
CA PRO A 116 -4.84 -15.01 -2.90
C PRO A 116 -4.57 -15.09 -4.40
N GLY A 117 -5.54 -15.47 -5.22
CA GLY A 117 -5.34 -15.63 -6.65
C GLY A 117 -6.61 -15.64 -7.48
N GLU A 118 -6.43 -15.61 -8.81
CA GLU A 118 -7.52 -15.57 -9.80
C GLU A 118 -8.42 -16.83 -9.74
N ARG A 119 -7.81 -17.98 -9.44
CA ARG A 119 -8.55 -19.24 -9.32
C ARG A 119 -9.56 -19.18 -8.17
N GLU A 120 -9.11 -18.79 -6.99
CA GLU A 120 -9.96 -18.66 -5.80
C GLU A 120 -11.07 -17.63 -6.00
N ILE A 121 -10.79 -16.56 -6.77
CA ILE A 121 -11.79 -15.55 -7.13
C ILE A 121 -12.89 -16.19 -8.00
N ASN A 122 -12.50 -16.92 -9.05
CA ASN A 122 -13.46 -17.56 -9.95
C ASN A 122 -14.28 -18.64 -9.23
N ASP A 123 -13.64 -19.51 -8.45
CA ASP A 123 -14.30 -20.56 -7.68
C ASP A 123 -15.34 -19.96 -6.69
N THR A 124 -15.06 -18.77 -6.16
CA THR A 124 -15.98 -18.07 -5.24
C THR A 124 -17.15 -17.39 -5.98
N ILE A 125 -16.93 -16.89 -7.20
CA ILE A 125 -17.99 -16.26 -8.00
C ILE A 125 -19.02 -17.30 -8.46
N ASP A 126 -18.59 -18.51 -8.76
CA ASP A 126 -19.45 -19.59 -9.27
C ASP A 126 -20.32 -20.25 -8.15
N ARG A 127 -20.13 -19.84 -6.88
CA ARG A 127 -20.90 -20.30 -5.70
C ARG A 127 -22.07 -19.39 -5.38
#